data_85e6c3f9aaa62e9c1aa37b94a24a59ec
#
_entry.id   85e6c3f9aaa62e9c1aa37b94a24a59ec
#
_cell.length_a   1.000
_cell.length_b   1.000
_cell.length_c   1.000
_cell.angle_alpha   90.00
_cell.angle_beta   90.00
_cell.angle_gamma   90.00
#
_symmetry.space_group_name_H-M   'P 1'
#
loop_
_entity.id
_entity.type
_entity.pdbx_description
1 polymer ?
#
loop_
_entity_poly.entity_id
_entity_poly.type
_entity_poly.pdbx_seq_one_letter_code
_entity_poly.pdbx_strand_id
1 'polypeptide(L)'
;YKRQYVTYYNNRIWAAAYSEFSSKYMYGYTIQNKSAVPSLTYTNRILMPNRTQGVAFTTSGKMVVSRSCQTKKGRRGFMSQLETYQPTWNYTKLSIKKNKKKKTVKMPPMNEGIAIDGAYTYVIYESPAFYECQAKLDRVTAFKTSKIS
;
A
#
# COMPACT_ATOMS: atom_id res chain seq x y z
N TYR A 1 16.08 -7.54 6.45
CA TYR A 1 14.81 -7.05 6.99
C TYR A 1 13.73 -7.17 5.94
N LYS A 2 12.75 -8.03 6.16
CA LYS A 2 11.56 -8.07 5.31
C LYS A 2 10.64 -6.96 5.77
N ARG A 3 10.57 -5.85 5.04
CA ARG A 3 9.57 -4.81 5.26
C ARG A 3 8.19 -5.41 5.08
N GLN A 4 7.29 -5.08 5.97
CA GLN A 4 5.92 -5.59 5.96
C GLN A 4 4.96 -4.41 6.10
N TYR A 5 3.81 -4.52 5.45
CA TYR A 5 2.74 -3.57 5.63
C TYR A 5 1.44 -4.30 5.96
N VAL A 6 0.61 -3.63 6.74
CA VAL A 6 -0.69 -4.13 7.20
C VAL A 6 -1.73 -3.05 6.98
N THR A 7 -2.90 -3.44 6.58
CA THR A 7 -4.08 -2.56 6.49
C THR A 7 -5.35 -3.32 6.89
N TYR A 8 -6.38 -2.58 7.26
CA TYR A 8 -7.69 -3.14 7.58
C TYR A 8 -8.73 -2.64 6.59
N TYR A 9 -9.51 -3.54 6.04
CA TYR A 9 -10.62 -3.20 5.18
C TYR A 9 -11.61 -4.35 5.03
N ASN A 10 -12.91 -4.02 4.99
CA ASN A 10 -14.00 -4.97 4.78
C ASN A 10 -13.92 -6.18 5.73
N ASN A 11 -13.82 -5.89 7.02
CA ASN A 11 -13.74 -6.86 8.11
C ASN A 11 -12.58 -7.86 7.99
N ARG A 12 -11.46 -7.44 7.37
CA ARG A 12 -10.24 -8.24 7.19
C ARG A 12 -9.00 -7.43 7.50
N ILE A 13 -8.05 -8.10 8.12
CA ILE A 13 -6.66 -7.64 8.18
C ILE A 13 -5.97 -8.12 6.90
N TRP A 14 -5.30 -7.21 6.22
CA TRP A 14 -4.51 -7.47 5.02
C TRP A 14 -3.04 -7.25 5.34
N ALA A 15 -2.20 -8.26 5.08
CA ALA A 15 -0.77 -8.19 5.34
C ALA A 15 0.04 -8.69 4.15
N ALA A 16 1.16 -8.05 3.88
CA ALA A 16 2.09 -8.48 2.84
C ALA A 16 3.54 -8.14 3.18
N ALA A 17 4.45 -8.83 2.49
CA ALA A 17 5.86 -8.52 2.51
C ALA A 17 6.24 -7.61 1.34
N TYR A 18 7.18 -6.71 1.58
CA TYR A 18 7.81 -5.91 0.53
C TYR A 18 8.63 -6.78 -0.43
N SER A 19 8.60 -6.43 -1.70
CA SER A 19 9.53 -6.96 -2.69
C SER A 19 9.84 -5.90 -3.76
N GLU A 20 11.11 -5.70 -3.99
CA GLU A 20 11.59 -4.74 -4.97
C GLU A 20 11.43 -5.23 -6.41
N PHE A 21 11.70 -6.49 -6.65
CA PHE A 21 11.87 -7.05 -8.01
C PHE A 21 10.67 -7.82 -8.51
N SER A 22 9.86 -8.34 -7.62
CA SER A 22 8.73 -9.21 -7.98
C SER A 22 7.44 -8.79 -7.31
N SER A 23 6.32 -9.04 -7.98
CA SER A 23 5.00 -8.96 -7.35
C SER A 23 4.89 -10.01 -6.24
N LYS A 24 4.28 -9.63 -5.11
CA LYS A 24 4.03 -10.51 -3.96
C LYS A 24 2.54 -10.52 -3.65
N TYR A 25 2.09 -11.56 -2.97
CA TYR A 25 0.72 -11.59 -2.50
C TYR A 25 0.55 -10.82 -1.20
N MET A 26 -0.52 -10.06 -1.12
CA MET A 26 -1.10 -9.55 0.11
C MET A 26 -2.19 -10.53 0.54
N TYR A 27 -2.13 -10.97 1.79
CA TYR A 27 -3.00 -12.00 2.35
C TYR A 27 -4.06 -11.37 3.23
N GLY A 28 -5.30 -11.77 3.05
CA GLY A 28 -6.45 -11.32 3.84
C GLY A 28 -6.85 -12.35 4.89
N TYR A 29 -7.12 -11.87 6.11
CA TYR A 29 -7.51 -12.67 7.25
C TYR A 29 -8.73 -12.08 7.92
N THR A 30 -9.69 -12.92 8.31
CA THR A 30 -10.76 -12.55 9.23
C THR A 30 -10.33 -12.76 10.66
N ILE A 31 -10.80 -11.89 11.55
CA ILE A 31 -10.60 -12.02 12.99
C ILE A 31 -11.69 -12.94 13.54
N GLN A 32 -11.29 -13.97 14.24
CA GLN A 32 -12.18 -14.88 14.93
C GLN A 32 -12.12 -14.61 16.44
N ASN A 33 -13.21 -14.14 17.02
CA ASN A 33 -13.33 -13.85 18.45
C ASN A 33 -14.05 -14.98 19.19
N LYS A 34 -13.77 -16.24 18.85
CA LYS A 34 -14.41 -17.42 19.46
C LYS A 34 -13.78 -17.88 20.77
N SER A 35 -12.68 -17.26 21.18
CA SER A 35 -11.94 -17.58 22.40
C SER A 35 -11.44 -16.30 23.07
N ALA A 36 -10.92 -16.42 24.28
CA ALA A 36 -10.30 -15.29 25.00
C ALA A 36 -9.12 -14.65 24.24
N VAL A 37 -8.47 -15.43 23.37
CA VAL A 37 -7.42 -14.93 22.47
C VAL A 37 -7.94 -14.91 21.04
N PRO A 38 -8.04 -13.73 20.38
CA PRO A 38 -8.44 -13.63 18.99
C PRO A 38 -7.48 -14.40 18.08
N SER A 39 -8.02 -15.10 17.10
CA SER A 39 -7.25 -15.80 16.07
C SER A 39 -7.54 -15.25 14.68
N LEU A 40 -6.60 -15.44 13.74
CA LEU A 40 -6.72 -15.03 12.37
C LEU A 40 -6.99 -16.24 11.47
N THR A 41 -8.04 -16.17 10.67
CA THR A 41 -8.35 -17.18 9.66
C THR A 41 -8.07 -16.61 8.27
N TYR A 42 -7.19 -17.27 7.52
CA TYR A 42 -6.91 -16.92 6.13
C TYR A 42 -8.18 -17.01 5.27
N THR A 43 -8.39 -16.01 4.43
CA THR A 43 -9.57 -15.96 3.55
C THR A 43 -9.21 -15.90 2.07
N ASN A 44 -8.29 -15.02 1.70
CA ASN A 44 -7.94 -14.82 0.28
C ASN A 44 -6.62 -14.06 0.13
N ARG A 45 -6.17 -13.89 -1.11
CA ARG A 45 -4.96 -13.14 -1.43
C ARG A 45 -5.13 -12.30 -2.69
N ILE A 46 -4.34 -11.23 -2.77
CA ILE A 46 -4.24 -10.32 -3.94
C ILE A 46 -2.79 -10.28 -4.40
N LEU A 47 -2.57 -10.37 -5.70
CA LEU A 47 -1.24 -10.14 -6.26
C LEU A 47 -0.98 -8.62 -6.32
N MET A 48 0.00 -8.16 -5.54
CA MET A 48 0.38 -6.76 -5.45
C MET A 48 1.51 -6.43 -6.41
N PRO A 49 1.57 -5.21 -6.94
CA PRO A 49 2.72 -4.78 -7.73
C PRO A 49 3.99 -4.82 -6.86
N ASN A 50 5.14 -4.97 -7.51
CA ASN A 50 6.43 -4.85 -6.82
C ASN A 50 6.60 -3.45 -6.21
N ARG A 51 7.51 -3.32 -5.25
CA ARG A 51 7.84 -2.06 -4.54
C ARG A 51 6.66 -1.47 -3.75
N THR A 52 5.64 -2.26 -3.44
CA THR A 52 4.55 -1.83 -2.55
C THR A 52 5.08 -1.74 -1.12
N GLN A 53 4.91 -0.58 -0.51
CA GLN A 53 5.32 -0.26 0.86
C GLN A 53 4.13 -0.06 1.79
N GLY A 54 2.99 0.34 1.24
CA GLY A 54 1.78 0.54 2.00
C GLY A 54 0.53 0.42 1.13
N VAL A 55 -0.58 0.09 1.77
CA VAL A 55 -1.89 0.00 1.14
C VAL A 55 -2.94 0.57 2.06
N ALA A 56 -3.85 1.34 1.50
CA ALA A 56 -5.05 1.79 2.19
C ALA A 56 -6.26 1.67 1.27
N PHE A 57 -7.44 1.61 1.85
CA PHE A 57 -8.69 1.55 1.10
C PHE A 57 -9.53 2.80 1.36
N THR A 58 -10.14 3.33 0.31
CA THR A 58 -11.15 4.39 0.44
C THR A 58 -12.47 3.81 0.92
N THR A 59 -13.35 4.65 1.42
CA THR A 59 -14.72 4.27 1.78
C THR A 59 -15.51 3.69 0.61
N SER A 60 -15.20 4.12 -0.62
CA SER A 60 -15.80 3.57 -1.86
C SER A 60 -15.16 2.26 -2.33
N GLY A 61 -14.23 1.68 -1.56
CA GLY A 61 -13.60 0.40 -1.87
C GLY A 61 -12.48 0.46 -2.90
N LYS A 62 -12.02 1.63 -3.30
CA LYS A 62 -10.82 1.75 -4.12
C LYS A 62 -9.59 1.46 -3.25
N MET A 63 -8.62 0.77 -3.81
CA MET A 63 -7.36 0.46 -3.15
C MET A 63 -6.28 1.42 -3.62
N VAL A 64 -5.65 2.11 -2.69
CA VAL A 64 -4.51 3.00 -2.92
C VAL A 64 -3.23 2.31 -2.47
N VAL A 65 -2.27 2.21 -3.37
CA VAL A 65 -1.00 1.53 -3.16
C VAL A 65 0.12 2.54 -3.17
N SER A 66 0.87 2.60 -2.08
CA SER A 66 2.10 3.36 -1.97
C SER A 66 3.26 2.54 -2.53
N ARG A 67 3.93 3.04 -3.56
CA ARG A 67 5.09 2.39 -4.17
C ARG A 67 6.30 3.29 -4.09
N SER A 68 7.38 2.82 -3.48
CA SER A 68 8.59 3.62 -3.30
C SER A 68 9.61 3.43 -4.42
N CYS A 69 10.41 4.47 -4.60
CA CYS A 69 11.57 4.42 -5.50
C CYS A 69 12.77 3.75 -4.82
N GLN A 70 13.72 3.33 -5.66
CA GLN A 70 15.02 2.88 -5.23
C GLN A 70 16.00 4.07 -5.16
N THR A 71 16.82 4.10 -4.12
CA THR A 71 17.82 5.16 -3.89
C THR A 71 19.15 4.91 -4.59
N LYS A 72 19.40 3.76 -5.22
CA LYS A 72 20.72 3.44 -5.78
C LYS A 72 21.08 4.36 -6.94
N LYS A 73 22.18 5.10 -6.75
CA LYS A 73 22.88 5.85 -7.80
C LYS A 73 23.01 5.00 -9.07
N GLY A 74 22.61 5.55 -10.21
CA GLY A 74 22.83 4.95 -11.52
C GLY A 74 21.72 4.05 -12.07
N ARG A 75 20.73 3.65 -11.27
CA ARG A 75 19.52 3.03 -11.82
C ARG A 75 18.49 4.13 -12.08
N ARG A 76 18.04 4.25 -13.32
CA ARG A 76 16.90 5.14 -13.67
C ARG A 76 15.74 4.79 -12.75
N GLY A 77 15.56 5.63 -11.73
CA GLY A 77 14.78 5.30 -10.56
C GLY A 77 13.30 5.13 -10.92
N PHE A 78 12.71 4.07 -10.41
CA PHE A 78 11.26 4.02 -10.27
C PHE A 78 10.83 5.23 -9.43
N MET A 79 10.01 6.09 -9.99
CA MET A 79 9.51 7.24 -9.24
C MET A 79 8.54 6.79 -8.16
N SER A 80 8.71 7.32 -6.95
CA SER A 80 7.74 7.15 -5.87
C SER A 80 6.37 7.62 -6.31
N GLN A 81 5.36 6.82 -6.07
CA GLN A 81 4.00 7.12 -6.53
C GLN A 81 2.92 6.46 -5.69
N LEU A 82 1.75 7.05 -5.72
CA LEU A 82 0.51 6.41 -5.32
C LEU A 82 -0.22 5.92 -6.56
N GLU A 83 -0.65 4.68 -6.52
CA GLU A 83 -1.44 4.06 -7.58
C GLU A 83 -2.81 3.66 -7.03
N THR A 84 -3.87 4.10 -7.70
CA THR A 84 -5.24 3.73 -7.33
C THR A 84 -5.75 2.63 -8.23
N TYR A 85 -6.31 1.61 -7.61
CA TYR A 85 -6.93 0.46 -8.27
C TYR A 85 -8.39 0.36 -7.89
N GLN A 86 -9.20 -0.17 -8.80
CA GLN A 86 -10.54 -0.64 -8.51
C GLN A 86 -10.48 -2.16 -8.37
N PRO A 87 -10.44 -2.70 -7.15
CA PRO A 87 -10.43 -4.14 -6.99
C PRO A 87 -11.79 -4.73 -7.36
N THR A 88 -11.77 -5.91 -7.95
CA THR A 88 -12.98 -6.68 -8.16
C THR A 88 -13.12 -7.65 -7.00
N TRP A 89 -14.19 -7.47 -6.23
CA TRP A 89 -14.56 -8.37 -5.15
C TRP A 89 -15.37 -9.53 -5.73
N ASN A 90 -14.78 -10.72 -5.72
CA ASN A 90 -15.55 -11.94 -5.82
C ASN A 90 -15.70 -12.52 -4.40
N TYR A 91 -16.78 -13.21 -4.09
CA TYR A 91 -17.13 -13.69 -2.73
C TYR A 91 -15.96 -14.32 -1.96
N THR A 92 -14.94 -14.79 -2.65
CA THR A 92 -13.74 -15.42 -2.07
C THR A 92 -12.40 -14.83 -2.54
N LYS A 93 -12.39 -13.97 -3.57
CA LYS A 93 -11.13 -13.46 -4.15
C LYS A 93 -11.23 -11.98 -4.46
N LEU A 94 -10.33 -11.21 -3.90
CA LEU A 94 -10.05 -9.87 -4.37
C LEU A 94 -9.01 -9.96 -5.47
N SER A 95 -9.28 -9.43 -6.63
CA SER A 95 -8.32 -9.40 -7.73
C SER A 95 -8.11 -7.99 -8.25
N ILE A 96 -6.85 -7.63 -8.46
CA ILE A 96 -6.48 -6.46 -9.23
C ILE A 96 -6.10 -6.96 -10.61
N LYS A 97 -6.95 -6.73 -11.59
CA LYS A 97 -6.54 -6.95 -12.98
C LYS A 97 -5.51 -5.87 -13.35
N LYS A 98 -4.38 -6.27 -13.95
CA LYS A 98 -3.28 -5.39 -14.39
C LYS A 98 -3.75 -4.12 -15.11
N ASN A 99 -4.88 -4.18 -15.79
CA ASN A 99 -5.41 -3.13 -16.65
C ASN A 99 -6.42 -2.18 -15.96
N LYS A 100 -6.61 -2.30 -14.63
CA LYS A 100 -7.56 -1.43 -13.89
C LYS A 100 -6.89 -0.44 -12.94
N LYS A 101 -5.61 -0.10 -13.18
CA LYS A 101 -5.00 1.06 -12.56
C LYS A 101 -5.73 2.31 -13.05
N LYS A 102 -6.40 3.02 -12.14
CA LYS A 102 -7.26 4.17 -12.47
C LYS A 102 -6.47 5.47 -12.49
N LYS A 103 -5.51 5.62 -11.58
CA LYS A 103 -4.78 6.86 -11.38
C LYS A 103 -3.38 6.61 -10.84
N THR A 104 -2.46 7.48 -11.21
CA THR A 104 -1.11 7.53 -10.63
C THR A 104 -0.80 8.97 -10.24
N VAL A 105 -0.34 9.16 -9.04
CA VAL A 105 0.14 10.44 -8.52
C VAL A 105 1.61 10.29 -8.14
N LYS A 106 2.48 11.13 -8.69
CA LYS A 106 3.89 11.19 -8.34
C LYS A 106 4.03 11.69 -6.91
N MET A 107 4.91 11.08 -6.15
CA MET A 107 5.17 11.39 -4.75
C MET A 107 6.64 11.73 -4.54
N PRO A 108 6.97 12.45 -3.48
CA PRO A 108 8.35 12.56 -3.02
C PRO A 108 9.00 11.20 -2.83
N PRO A 109 10.34 11.11 -2.88
CA PRO A 109 11.06 9.85 -2.74
C PRO A 109 10.74 9.11 -1.45
N MET A 110 10.76 7.78 -1.50
CA MET A 110 10.65 6.88 -0.34
C MET A 110 9.33 7.03 0.42
N ASN A 111 8.21 7.18 -0.29
CA ASN A 111 6.90 7.05 0.33
C ASN A 111 6.66 5.61 0.80
N GLU A 112 6.34 5.47 2.06
CA GLU A 112 6.22 4.20 2.78
C GLU A 112 4.76 3.92 3.15
N GLY A 113 4.42 4.15 4.41
CA GLY A 113 3.09 3.92 4.93
C GLY A 113 2.07 4.90 4.39
N ILE A 114 0.85 4.42 4.26
CA ILE A 114 -0.30 5.21 3.84
C ILE A 114 -1.50 4.89 4.73
N ALA A 115 -2.24 5.91 5.13
CA ALA A 115 -3.52 5.78 5.80
C ALA A 115 -4.54 6.69 5.13
N ILE A 116 -5.80 6.28 5.13
CA ILE A 116 -6.93 7.09 4.65
C ILE A 116 -7.93 7.21 5.80
N ASP A 117 -8.24 8.45 6.15
CA ASP A 117 -9.26 8.80 7.13
C ASP A 117 -10.24 9.79 6.50
N GLY A 118 -11.42 9.30 6.19
CA GLY A 118 -12.46 10.09 5.54
C GLY A 118 -11.99 10.77 4.25
N ALA A 119 -11.98 12.10 4.26
CA ALA A 119 -11.64 12.92 3.10
C ALA A 119 -10.13 13.08 2.89
N TYR A 120 -9.29 12.63 3.83
CA TYR A 120 -7.85 12.85 3.79
C TYR A 120 -7.05 11.56 3.66
N THR A 121 -5.95 11.67 2.93
CA THR A 121 -4.93 10.64 2.78
C THR A 121 -3.64 11.14 3.39
N TYR A 122 -3.04 10.31 4.24
CA TYR A 122 -1.80 10.58 4.95
C TYR A 122 -0.72 9.65 4.44
N VAL A 123 0.46 10.19 4.19
CA VAL A 123 1.62 9.42 3.71
C VAL A 123 2.83 9.76 4.55
N ILE A 124 3.54 8.71 5.00
CA ILE A 124 4.83 8.83 5.68
C ILE A 124 5.96 8.47 4.72
N TYR A 125 7.17 8.96 5.03
CA TYR A 125 8.34 8.78 4.19
C TYR A 125 9.52 8.25 4.99
N GLU A 126 10.29 7.35 4.39
CA GLU A 126 11.55 6.85 4.94
C GLU A 126 12.76 7.66 4.44
N SER A 127 12.56 8.64 3.59
CA SER A 127 13.63 9.41 2.97
C SER A 127 14.64 10.05 3.95
N PRO A 128 14.24 10.46 5.18
CA PRO A 128 15.21 10.98 6.14
C PRO A 128 16.23 9.94 6.61
N ALA A 129 15.88 8.65 6.60
CA ALA A 129 16.76 7.55 7.00
C ALA A 129 17.82 7.22 5.95
N PHE A 130 17.69 7.74 4.72
CA PHE A 130 18.63 7.48 3.63
C PHE A 130 19.41 8.74 3.26
N TYR A 131 20.69 8.78 3.59
CA TYR A 131 21.57 9.92 3.29
C TYR A 131 21.71 10.19 1.78
N GLU A 132 21.50 9.17 0.94
CA GLU A 132 21.55 9.26 -0.52
C GLU A 132 20.32 9.88 -1.14
N CYS A 133 19.26 10.11 -0.36
CA CYS A 133 18.03 10.70 -0.85
C CYS A 133 18.17 12.22 -0.93
N GLN A 134 18.21 12.78 -2.14
CA GLN A 134 18.41 14.21 -2.35
C GLN A 134 17.23 15.08 -1.88
N ALA A 135 16.01 14.54 -1.90
CA ALA A 135 14.80 15.24 -1.47
C ALA A 135 14.23 14.56 -0.22
N LYS A 136 14.87 14.79 0.92
CA LYS A 136 14.43 14.25 2.21
C LYS A 136 13.13 14.92 2.64
N LEU A 137 12.15 14.11 3.02
CA LEU A 137 10.89 14.56 3.58
C LEU A 137 10.68 13.90 4.95
N ASP A 138 10.78 14.69 6.01
CA ASP A 138 10.77 14.27 7.41
C ASP A 138 9.42 14.47 8.10
N ARG A 139 8.35 14.56 7.33
CA ARG A 139 7.00 14.84 7.83
C ARG A 139 5.96 13.95 7.21
N VAL A 140 4.83 13.81 7.87
CA VAL A 140 3.62 13.25 7.29
C VAL A 140 3.01 14.28 6.35
N THR A 141 2.72 13.87 5.12
CA THR A 141 1.93 14.70 4.21
C THR A 141 0.48 14.28 4.24
N ALA A 142 -0.41 15.28 4.26
CA ALA A 142 -1.84 15.07 4.16
C ALA A 142 -2.41 15.80 2.93
N PHE A 143 -3.30 15.15 2.21
CA PHE A 143 -4.00 15.75 1.07
C PHE A 143 -5.39 15.15 0.88
N LYS A 144 -6.26 15.84 0.15
CA LYS A 144 -7.63 15.35 -0.09
C LYS A 144 -7.60 14.04 -0.86
N THR A 145 -8.29 13.01 -0.35
CA THR A 145 -8.39 11.68 -0.96
C THR A 145 -8.95 11.75 -2.39
N SER A 146 -9.81 12.71 -2.69
CA SER A 146 -10.33 12.95 -4.05
C SER A 146 -9.26 13.26 -5.10
N LYS A 147 -8.07 13.68 -4.67
CA LYS A 147 -6.94 13.93 -5.59
C LYS A 147 -6.28 12.65 -6.10
N ILE A 148 -6.50 11.53 -5.41
CA ILE A 148 -5.91 10.22 -5.75
C ILE A 148 -6.95 9.14 -6.10
N SER A 149 -8.21 9.35 -5.78
CA SER A 149 -9.29 8.38 -6.00
C SER A 149 -10.04 8.59 -7.33
#